data_414acfc0bf43c3f2ba2fd98deafd83fd
#
_entry.id   414acfc0bf43c3f2ba2fd98deafd83fd
#
_cell.length_a   1.000
_cell.length_b   1.000
_cell.length_c   1.000
_cell.angle_alpha   90.00
_cell.angle_beta   90.00
_cell.angle_gamma   90.00
#
_symmetry.space_group_name_H-M   'P 1'
#
loop_
_entity.id
_entity.type
_entity.pdbx_description
1 polymer ?
#
loop_
_entity_poly.entity_id
_entity_poly.type
_entity_poly.pdbx_seq_one_letter_code
_entity_poly.pdbx_strand_id
1 'polypeptide(L)'
;MHTLKDMSLFSKLTDMQLNELQSQMHIHQYDKDSIVFYEGDESEYLYVLLEGAVRLYKTSPKGTQVHMHNFRAPEIIALFAAFEHIPFPATCEFLTEGTVGMIPLDKIYSCMQNVEFSISLVSALSKRMKLLADLLHKETIFTTEAKIADILLHNPSVFERLKNNEIASILNMTPETLSRILSKYKKENIITIFEHVVTVHNEDALLKVIETNQI
;
A
#
# COMPACT_ATOMS: atom_id res chain seq x y z
N MET A 1 -5.64 20.00 -4.05
CA MET A 1 -6.45 19.31 -3.01
C MET A 1 -7.45 18.40 -3.71
N HIS A 2 -7.40 17.11 -3.40
CA HIS A 2 -8.38 16.13 -3.89
C HIS A 2 -9.73 16.30 -3.18
N THR A 3 -10.80 15.76 -3.78
CA THR A 3 -12.15 15.77 -3.23
C THR A 3 -12.64 14.35 -2.99
N LEU A 4 -13.76 14.17 -2.27
CA LEU A 4 -14.37 12.85 -2.10
C LEU A 4 -14.74 12.19 -3.43
N LYS A 5 -15.07 12.99 -4.46
CA LYS A 5 -15.44 12.50 -5.79
C LYS A 5 -14.27 11.79 -6.50
N ASP A 6 -13.02 12.13 -6.16
CA ASP A 6 -11.82 11.52 -6.74
C ASP A 6 -11.56 10.11 -6.21
N MET A 7 -12.27 9.71 -5.16
CA MET A 7 -12.14 8.40 -4.54
C MET A 7 -13.19 7.42 -5.03
N SER A 8 -12.73 6.23 -5.41
CA SER A 8 -13.62 5.18 -5.95
C SER A 8 -14.75 4.79 -4.99
N LEU A 9 -14.54 4.87 -3.67
CA LEU A 9 -15.53 4.58 -2.65
C LEU A 9 -16.77 5.49 -2.77
N PHE A 10 -16.56 6.78 -3.02
CA PHE A 10 -17.62 7.79 -3.07
C PHE A 10 -18.16 8.04 -4.49
N SER A 11 -17.57 7.40 -5.51
CA SER A 11 -17.89 7.64 -6.94
C SER A 11 -19.34 7.33 -7.33
N LYS A 12 -20.06 6.55 -6.51
CA LYS A 12 -21.46 6.16 -6.74
C LYS A 12 -22.47 6.97 -5.93
N LEU A 13 -22.01 7.91 -5.11
CA LEU A 13 -22.90 8.84 -4.43
C LEU A 13 -23.42 9.90 -5.41
N THR A 14 -24.65 10.33 -5.17
CA THR A 14 -25.22 11.49 -5.88
C THR A 14 -24.52 12.77 -5.44
N ASP A 15 -24.58 13.81 -6.27
CA ASP A 15 -23.99 15.12 -5.93
C ASP A 15 -24.59 15.69 -4.62
N MET A 16 -25.87 15.40 -4.33
CA MET A 16 -26.51 15.79 -3.07
C MET A 16 -25.87 15.09 -1.86
N GLN A 17 -25.65 13.77 -1.93
CA GLN A 17 -25.02 13.00 -0.87
C GLN A 17 -23.55 13.38 -0.68
N LEU A 18 -22.83 13.64 -1.77
CA LEU A 18 -21.44 14.13 -1.71
C LEU A 18 -21.35 15.50 -1.02
N ASN A 19 -22.25 16.43 -1.39
CA ASN A 19 -22.30 17.75 -0.78
C ASN A 19 -22.65 17.66 0.71
N GLU A 20 -23.57 16.77 1.09
CA GLU A 20 -23.92 16.53 2.49
C GLU A 20 -22.69 16.02 3.28
N LEU A 21 -22.00 14.99 2.78
CA LEU A 21 -20.78 14.49 3.41
C LEU A 21 -19.68 15.55 3.51
N GLN A 22 -19.48 16.33 2.44
CA GLN A 22 -18.49 17.40 2.44
C GLN A 22 -18.83 18.50 3.45
N SER A 23 -20.11 18.83 3.62
CA SER A 23 -20.55 19.83 4.60
C SER A 23 -20.33 19.39 6.05
N GLN A 24 -20.27 18.09 6.31
CA GLN A 24 -20.06 17.48 7.63
C GLN A 24 -18.59 17.07 7.87
N MET A 25 -17.76 17.20 6.85
CA MET A 25 -16.35 16.83 6.93
C MET A 25 -15.55 17.92 7.61
N HIS A 26 -14.84 17.58 8.68
CA HIS A 26 -13.87 18.46 9.31
C HIS A 26 -12.53 18.38 8.59
N ILE A 27 -12.05 19.49 8.04
CA ILE A 27 -10.80 19.56 7.28
C ILE A 27 -9.70 20.12 8.18
N HIS A 28 -8.60 19.39 8.30
CA HIS A 28 -7.42 19.78 9.06
C HIS A 28 -6.18 19.76 8.18
N GLN A 29 -5.39 20.82 8.27
CA GLN A 29 -4.07 20.92 7.65
C GLN A 29 -3.00 20.52 8.67
N TYR A 30 -2.00 19.81 8.18
CA TYR A 30 -0.90 19.28 9.00
C TYR A 30 0.44 19.61 8.35
N ASP A 31 1.38 20.03 9.18
CA ASP A 31 2.77 20.12 8.78
C ASP A 31 3.41 18.74 8.70
N LYS A 32 4.55 18.66 8.01
CA LYS A 32 5.39 17.47 8.03
C LYS A 32 5.73 17.07 9.48
N ASP A 33 5.81 15.76 9.74
CA ASP A 33 6.09 15.14 11.03
C ASP A 33 4.98 15.34 12.10
N SER A 34 3.82 15.92 11.72
CA SER A 34 2.64 16.03 12.59
C SER A 34 1.91 14.69 12.71
N ILE A 35 1.37 14.42 13.90
CA ILE A 35 0.57 13.22 14.17
C ILE A 35 -0.90 13.49 13.87
N VAL A 36 -1.55 12.56 13.15
CA VAL A 36 -3.00 12.58 12.87
C VAL A 36 -3.78 11.91 14.00
N PHE A 37 -3.32 10.75 14.45
CA PHE A 37 -3.84 9.99 15.58
C PHE A 37 -2.75 9.06 16.14
N TYR A 38 -2.87 8.69 17.39
CA TYR A 38 -1.95 7.75 18.06
C TYR A 38 -2.50 6.32 18.05
N GLU A 39 -1.61 5.34 18.16
CA GLU A 39 -1.98 3.96 18.49
C GLU A 39 -2.76 3.94 19.82
N GLY A 40 -3.93 3.32 19.81
CA GLY A 40 -4.82 3.22 20.98
C GLY A 40 -5.90 4.30 21.07
N ASP A 41 -5.86 5.35 20.25
CA ASP A 41 -6.94 6.35 20.20
C ASP A 41 -8.22 5.73 19.63
N GLU A 42 -9.37 6.19 20.08
CA GLU A 42 -10.68 5.75 19.55
C GLU A 42 -10.94 6.33 18.17
N SER A 43 -11.61 5.56 17.32
CA SER A 43 -11.94 5.93 15.95
C SER A 43 -13.41 6.33 15.81
N GLU A 44 -13.71 7.62 15.93
CA GLU A 44 -15.05 8.19 15.76
C GLU A 44 -15.31 8.71 14.34
N TYR A 45 -14.26 8.81 13.53
CA TYR A 45 -14.29 9.40 12.20
C TYR A 45 -13.72 8.46 11.16
N LEU A 46 -14.20 8.59 9.92
CA LEU A 46 -13.49 8.09 8.74
C LEU A 46 -12.46 9.14 8.30
N TYR A 47 -11.20 8.76 8.26
CA TYR A 47 -10.09 9.63 7.90
C TYR A 47 -9.77 9.53 6.41
N VAL A 48 -9.83 10.65 5.72
CA VAL A 48 -9.63 10.78 4.27
C VAL A 48 -8.40 11.67 4.02
N LEU A 49 -7.32 11.09 3.52
CA LEU A 49 -6.13 11.83 3.11
C LEU A 49 -6.42 12.54 1.79
N LEU A 50 -6.52 13.87 1.83
CA LEU A 50 -6.85 14.72 0.68
C LEU A 50 -5.60 15.29 0.00
N GLU A 51 -4.52 15.50 0.75
CA GLU A 51 -3.22 15.96 0.25
C GLU A 51 -2.08 15.37 1.07
N GLY A 52 -0.91 15.23 0.46
CA GLY A 52 0.30 14.78 1.12
C GLY A 52 0.47 13.26 1.18
N ALA A 53 1.34 12.84 2.08
CA ALA A 53 1.64 11.44 2.36
C ALA A 53 1.80 11.23 3.87
N VAL A 54 1.32 10.09 4.36
CA VAL A 54 1.43 9.68 5.76
C VAL A 54 2.05 8.30 5.89
N ARG A 55 2.65 8.01 7.04
CA ARG A 55 3.10 6.67 7.44
C ARG A 55 2.30 6.16 8.63
N LEU A 56 2.09 4.84 8.65
CA LEU A 56 1.65 4.14 9.85
C LEU A 56 2.83 3.40 10.48
N TYR A 57 2.97 3.51 11.80
CA TYR A 57 3.98 2.77 12.54
C TYR A 57 3.47 2.36 13.92
N LYS A 58 4.06 1.31 14.47
CA LYS A 58 3.90 0.90 15.87
C LYS A 58 5.16 1.23 16.65
N THR A 59 4.98 1.57 17.92
CA THR A 59 6.11 1.72 18.82
C THR A 59 6.27 0.45 19.65
N SER A 60 7.42 -0.21 19.51
CA SER A 60 7.73 -1.38 20.32
C SER A 60 7.89 -0.99 21.81
N PRO A 61 7.79 -1.94 22.76
CA PRO A 61 8.06 -1.66 24.17
C PRO A 61 9.45 -1.07 24.47
N LYS A 62 10.39 -1.23 23.54
CA LYS A 62 11.75 -0.65 23.63
C LYS A 62 11.85 0.75 23.01
N GLY A 63 10.72 1.34 22.57
CA GLY A 63 10.69 2.67 21.94
C GLY A 63 11.07 2.69 20.47
N THR A 64 11.34 1.55 19.84
CA THR A 64 11.66 1.50 18.41
C THR A 64 10.39 1.58 17.57
N GLN A 65 10.36 2.48 16.60
CA GLN A 65 9.26 2.57 15.62
C GLN A 65 9.38 1.46 14.57
N VAL A 66 8.34 0.66 14.42
CA VAL A 66 8.22 -0.38 13.40
C VAL A 66 7.28 0.13 12.32
N HIS A 67 7.83 0.41 11.14
CA HIS A 67 7.06 0.86 9.99
C HIS A 67 6.07 -0.22 9.53
N MET A 68 4.84 0.18 9.24
CA MET A 68 3.79 -0.71 8.74
C MET A 68 3.40 -0.41 7.30
N HIS A 69 3.01 0.84 7.01
CA HIS A 69 2.51 1.22 5.68
C HIS A 69 2.62 2.72 5.43
N ASN A 70 2.72 3.11 4.15
CA ASN A 70 2.61 4.49 3.71
C ASN A 70 1.35 4.67 2.85
N PHE A 71 0.65 5.79 3.08
CA PHE A 71 -0.47 6.21 2.24
C PHE A 71 -0.11 7.51 1.51
N ARG A 72 -0.62 7.66 0.30
CA ARG A 72 -0.57 8.91 -0.48
C ARG A 72 -1.97 9.33 -0.91
N ALA A 73 -2.22 10.62 -0.86
CA ALA A 73 -3.48 11.20 -1.31
C ALA A 73 -3.75 10.91 -2.81
N PRO A 74 -5.02 10.69 -3.20
CA PRO A 74 -6.20 10.56 -2.34
C PRO A 74 -6.36 9.12 -1.81
N GLU A 75 -6.52 8.94 -0.49
CA GLU A 75 -6.66 7.60 0.11
C GLU A 75 -7.46 7.67 1.43
N ILE A 76 -8.08 6.55 1.83
CA ILE A 76 -8.75 6.41 3.13
C ILE A 76 -7.80 5.72 4.10
N ILE A 77 -7.59 6.36 5.25
CA ILE A 77 -6.70 5.87 6.29
C ILE A 77 -7.51 5.10 7.34
N ALA A 78 -6.97 3.98 7.82
CA ALA A 78 -7.51 3.20 8.95
C ALA A 78 -8.99 2.83 8.82
N LEU A 79 -9.46 2.59 7.58
CA LEU A 79 -10.86 2.26 7.27
C LEU A 79 -11.43 1.16 8.16
N PHE A 80 -10.66 0.09 8.45
CA PHE A 80 -11.15 -1.03 9.24
C PHE A 80 -11.33 -0.66 10.72
N ALA A 81 -10.48 0.19 11.30
CA ALA A 81 -10.62 0.62 12.69
C ALA A 81 -11.94 1.38 12.88
N ALA A 82 -12.30 2.21 11.88
CA ALA A 82 -13.55 2.95 11.89
C ALA A 82 -14.79 2.02 11.87
N PHE A 83 -14.79 0.99 11.02
CA PHE A 83 -15.96 0.10 10.88
C PHE A 83 -16.04 -0.99 11.94
N GLU A 84 -14.90 -1.45 12.47
CA GLU A 84 -14.84 -2.46 13.54
C GLU A 84 -15.00 -1.84 14.95
N HIS A 85 -15.07 -0.50 15.05
CA HIS A 85 -15.12 0.23 16.33
C HIS A 85 -14.00 -0.17 17.28
N ILE A 86 -12.80 -0.35 16.76
CA ILE A 86 -11.61 -0.66 17.54
C ILE A 86 -10.68 0.54 17.60
N PRO A 87 -9.89 0.69 18.66
CA PRO A 87 -8.83 1.69 18.74
C PRO A 87 -7.86 1.56 17.56
N PHE A 88 -7.23 2.67 17.16
CA PHE A 88 -6.24 2.64 16.08
C PHE A 88 -5.10 1.68 16.43
N PRO A 89 -4.78 0.72 15.56
CA PRO A 89 -3.74 -0.27 15.82
C PRO A 89 -2.31 0.26 15.58
N ALA A 90 -2.17 1.51 15.13
CA ALA A 90 -0.90 2.14 14.81
C ALA A 90 -1.04 3.66 14.88
N THR A 91 0.08 4.36 15.08
CA THR A 91 0.19 5.82 14.99
C THR A 91 0.31 6.25 13.53
N CYS A 92 -0.40 7.32 13.16
CA CYS A 92 -0.37 7.94 11.83
C CYS A 92 0.35 9.28 11.89
N GLU A 93 1.39 9.45 11.06
CA GLU A 93 2.24 10.63 11.01
C GLU A 93 2.44 11.12 9.58
N PHE A 94 2.41 12.43 9.36
CA PHE A 94 2.68 13.03 8.06
C PHE A 94 4.15 12.95 7.67
N LEU A 95 4.41 12.47 6.44
CA LEU A 95 5.75 12.47 5.81
C LEU A 95 6.04 13.78 5.06
N THR A 96 4.99 14.47 4.66
CA THR A 96 5.01 15.78 3.99
C THR A 96 3.97 16.67 4.65
N GLU A 97 3.92 17.95 4.35
CA GLU A 97 2.71 18.74 4.63
C GLU A 97 1.50 18.14 3.90
N GLY A 98 0.29 18.32 4.44
CA GLY A 98 -0.90 17.77 3.81
C GLY A 98 -2.20 18.09 4.53
N THR A 99 -3.28 17.47 4.04
CA THR A 99 -4.64 17.75 4.49
C THR A 99 -5.41 16.45 4.70
N VAL A 100 -6.09 16.34 5.84
CA VAL A 100 -7.00 15.23 6.17
C VAL A 100 -8.41 15.78 6.33
N GLY A 101 -9.38 15.10 5.71
CA GLY A 101 -10.80 15.24 5.98
C GLY A 101 -11.25 14.17 6.97
N MET A 102 -11.97 14.55 8.01
CA MET A 102 -12.55 13.67 9.02
C MET A 102 -14.07 13.67 8.88
N ILE A 103 -14.65 12.54 8.49
CA ILE A 103 -16.10 12.39 8.30
C ILE A 103 -16.65 11.60 9.49
N PRO A 104 -17.66 12.14 10.24
CA PRO A 104 -18.30 11.39 11.32
C PRO A 104 -18.87 10.06 10.82
N LEU A 105 -18.67 8.97 11.57
CA LEU A 105 -19.07 7.62 11.15
C LEU A 105 -20.58 7.47 11.00
N ASP A 106 -21.40 8.18 11.80
CA ASP A 106 -22.86 8.18 11.66
C ASP A 106 -23.31 8.65 10.26
N LYS A 107 -22.58 9.60 9.64
CA LYS A 107 -22.83 10.09 8.29
C LYS A 107 -22.46 9.04 7.24
N ILE A 108 -21.38 8.33 7.46
CA ILE A 108 -21.00 7.19 6.59
C ILE A 108 -22.07 6.09 6.67
N TYR A 109 -22.54 5.74 7.87
CA TYR A 109 -23.62 4.74 8.05
C TYR A 109 -24.93 5.20 7.37
N SER A 110 -25.25 6.48 7.41
CA SER A 110 -26.41 7.01 6.68
C SER A 110 -26.28 6.80 5.17
N CYS A 111 -25.06 6.97 4.60
CA CYS A 111 -24.79 6.69 3.19
C CYS A 111 -24.93 5.21 2.84
N MET A 112 -24.71 4.29 3.78
CA MET A 112 -24.86 2.85 3.55
C MET A 112 -26.30 2.41 3.25
N GLN A 113 -27.30 3.26 3.51
CA GLN A 113 -28.68 3.02 3.06
C GLN A 113 -28.80 3.10 1.54
N ASN A 114 -27.86 3.75 0.86
CA ASN A 114 -27.72 3.69 -0.59
C ASN A 114 -27.02 2.39 -1.00
N VAL A 115 -27.75 1.53 -1.72
CA VAL A 115 -27.27 0.21 -2.16
C VAL A 115 -26.01 0.33 -3.04
N GLU A 116 -25.95 1.31 -3.91
CA GLU A 116 -24.80 1.52 -4.80
C GLU A 116 -23.53 1.94 -4.03
N PHE A 117 -23.71 2.75 -2.98
CA PHE A 117 -22.58 3.09 -2.08
C PHE A 117 -22.08 1.85 -1.33
N SER A 118 -23.00 1.05 -0.77
CA SER A 118 -22.65 -0.19 -0.08
C SER A 118 -21.91 -1.18 -1.01
N ILE A 119 -22.37 -1.32 -2.25
CA ILE A 119 -21.67 -2.13 -3.27
C ILE A 119 -20.28 -1.57 -3.56
N SER A 120 -20.12 -0.24 -3.64
CA SER A 120 -18.82 0.40 -3.88
C SER A 120 -17.85 0.16 -2.71
N LEU A 121 -18.35 0.22 -1.47
CA LEU A 121 -17.57 -0.11 -0.27
C LEU A 121 -17.10 -1.57 -0.28
N VAL A 122 -18.02 -2.51 -0.52
CA VAL A 122 -17.69 -3.94 -0.63
C VAL A 122 -16.68 -4.19 -1.76
N SER A 123 -16.86 -3.53 -2.90
CA SER A 123 -15.92 -3.64 -4.03
C SER A 123 -14.53 -3.10 -3.68
N ALA A 124 -14.44 -1.97 -2.97
CA ALA A 124 -13.17 -1.40 -2.52
C ALA A 124 -12.45 -2.33 -1.53
N LEU A 125 -13.17 -2.88 -0.57
CA LEU A 125 -12.64 -3.87 0.38
C LEU A 125 -12.21 -5.16 -0.31
N SER A 126 -13.00 -5.67 -1.25
CA SER A 126 -12.68 -6.87 -2.03
C SER A 126 -11.41 -6.69 -2.87
N LYS A 127 -11.22 -5.52 -3.50
CA LYS A 127 -9.98 -5.20 -4.21
C LYS A 127 -8.77 -5.18 -3.28
N ARG A 128 -8.92 -4.62 -2.09
CA ARG A 128 -7.86 -4.59 -1.07
C ARG A 128 -7.53 -6.00 -0.54
N MET A 129 -8.54 -6.82 -0.28
CA MET A 129 -8.35 -8.23 0.09
C MET A 129 -7.64 -9.01 -1.01
N LYS A 130 -8.02 -8.82 -2.27
CA LYS A 130 -7.31 -9.46 -3.40
C LYS A 130 -5.85 -9.05 -3.45
N LEU A 131 -5.55 -7.74 -3.33
CA LEU A 131 -4.17 -7.26 -3.30
C LEU A 131 -3.37 -7.91 -2.16
N LEU A 132 -3.93 -7.99 -0.95
CA LEU A 132 -3.27 -8.63 0.18
C LEU A 132 -3.07 -10.13 -0.05
N ALA A 133 -4.08 -10.82 -0.60
CA ALA A 133 -3.97 -12.24 -0.96
C ALA A 133 -2.86 -12.46 -2.01
N ASP A 134 -2.77 -11.62 -3.04
CA ASP A 134 -1.73 -11.69 -4.08
C ASP A 134 -0.33 -11.45 -3.47
N LEU A 135 -0.19 -10.50 -2.52
CA LEU A 135 1.06 -10.25 -1.81
C LEU A 135 1.46 -11.45 -0.94
N LEU A 136 0.52 -12.00 -0.16
CA LEU A 136 0.75 -13.19 0.66
C LEU A 136 1.11 -14.40 -0.20
N HIS A 137 0.43 -14.57 -1.33
CA HIS A 137 0.74 -15.65 -2.28
C HIS A 137 2.19 -15.55 -2.77
N LYS A 138 2.62 -14.34 -3.22
CA LYS A 138 4.01 -14.12 -3.64
C LYS A 138 5.02 -14.39 -2.51
N GLU A 139 4.71 -14.00 -1.27
CA GLU A 139 5.62 -14.22 -0.13
C GLU A 139 5.71 -15.69 0.29
N THR A 140 4.61 -16.43 0.25
CA THR A 140 4.54 -17.80 0.78
C THR A 140 4.82 -18.88 -0.26
N ILE A 141 4.48 -18.65 -1.53
CA ILE A 141 4.54 -19.68 -2.58
C ILE A 141 5.73 -19.46 -3.52
N PHE A 142 6.15 -18.22 -3.75
CA PHE A 142 7.30 -17.99 -4.60
C PHE A 142 8.59 -18.41 -3.90
N THR A 143 9.33 -19.32 -4.56
CA THR A 143 10.72 -19.57 -4.17
C THR A 143 11.55 -18.31 -4.33
N THR A 144 12.74 -18.30 -3.72
CA THR A 144 13.69 -17.19 -3.84
C THR A 144 14.00 -16.86 -5.31
N GLU A 145 14.07 -17.87 -6.17
CA GLU A 145 14.34 -17.71 -7.60
C GLU A 145 13.14 -17.08 -8.32
N ALA A 146 11.91 -17.52 -8.01
CA ALA A 146 10.68 -16.94 -8.56
C ALA A 146 10.48 -15.47 -8.17
N LYS A 147 10.81 -15.09 -6.91
CA LYS A 147 10.77 -13.67 -6.46
C LYS A 147 11.71 -12.78 -7.27
N ILE A 148 12.92 -13.26 -7.57
CA ILE A 148 13.88 -12.51 -8.39
C ILE A 148 13.40 -12.41 -9.83
N ALA A 149 12.87 -13.51 -10.40
CA ALA A 149 12.32 -13.52 -11.76
C ALA A 149 11.13 -12.56 -11.90
N ASP A 150 10.23 -12.50 -10.91
CA ASP A 150 9.09 -11.57 -10.87
C ASP A 150 9.54 -10.10 -10.89
N ILE A 151 10.55 -9.72 -10.09
CA ILE A 151 11.08 -8.35 -10.10
C ILE A 151 11.77 -8.02 -11.42
N LEU A 152 12.56 -8.94 -11.96
CA LEU A 152 13.24 -8.73 -13.24
C LEU A 152 12.25 -8.51 -14.39
N LEU A 153 11.12 -9.21 -14.36
CA LEU A 153 10.09 -9.13 -15.38
C LEU A 153 9.23 -7.86 -15.27
N HIS A 154 8.80 -7.51 -14.04
CA HIS A 154 7.80 -6.46 -13.85
C HIS A 154 8.39 -5.11 -13.40
N ASN A 155 9.55 -5.11 -12.75
CA ASN A 155 10.17 -3.92 -12.17
C ASN A 155 11.71 -3.91 -12.26
N PRO A 156 12.31 -4.11 -13.44
CA PRO A 156 13.78 -4.17 -13.58
C PRO A 156 14.49 -2.88 -13.13
N SER A 157 13.81 -1.73 -13.20
CA SER A 157 14.36 -0.43 -12.76
C SER A 157 14.67 -0.36 -11.25
N VAL A 158 14.22 -1.31 -10.45
CA VAL A 158 14.61 -1.42 -9.03
C VAL A 158 16.12 -1.60 -8.88
N PHE A 159 16.76 -2.32 -9.80
CA PHE A 159 18.21 -2.55 -9.79
C PHE A 159 19.04 -1.31 -10.12
N GLU A 160 18.43 -0.30 -10.76
CA GLU A 160 19.07 1.01 -11.00
C GLU A 160 19.03 1.92 -9.77
N ARG A 161 18.00 1.75 -8.93
CA ARG A 161 17.68 2.66 -7.81
C ARG A 161 18.20 2.17 -6.47
N LEU A 162 18.31 0.86 -6.29
CA LEU A 162 18.65 0.22 -5.02
C LEU A 162 19.90 -0.63 -5.15
N LYS A 163 20.67 -0.70 -4.06
CA LYS A 163 21.82 -1.61 -3.97
C LYS A 163 21.35 -3.06 -3.80
N ASN A 164 22.16 -4.01 -4.21
CA ASN A 164 21.84 -5.45 -4.08
C ASN A 164 21.50 -5.87 -2.64
N ASN A 165 22.13 -5.28 -1.63
CA ASN A 165 21.82 -5.56 -0.23
C ASN A 165 20.41 -5.11 0.15
N GLU A 166 19.95 -3.98 -0.38
CA GLU A 166 18.61 -3.44 -0.13
C GLU A 166 17.56 -4.29 -0.86
N ILE A 167 17.83 -4.68 -2.12
CA ILE A 167 16.97 -5.59 -2.88
C ILE A 167 16.85 -6.95 -2.19
N ALA A 168 17.97 -7.52 -1.74
CA ALA A 168 17.99 -8.78 -1.02
C ALA A 168 17.16 -8.71 0.27
N SER A 169 17.27 -7.60 1.01
CA SER A 169 16.47 -7.35 2.22
C SER A 169 14.96 -7.26 1.91
N ILE A 170 14.58 -6.54 0.84
CA ILE A 170 13.18 -6.42 0.39
C ILE A 170 12.59 -7.79 0.01
N LEU A 171 13.40 -8.64 -0.62
CA LEU A 171 12.98 -9.99 -1.04
C LEU A 171 13.12 -11.05 0.06
N ASN A 172 13.50 -10.64 1.27
CA ASN A 172 13.72 -11.52 2.41
C ASN A 172 14.69 -12.67 2.11
N MET A 173 15.85 -12.33 1.51
CA MET A 173 16.93 -13.25 1.17
C MET A 173 18.31 -12.66 1.49
N THR A 174 19.36 -13.49 1.43
CA THR A 174 20.72 -12.99 1.59
C THR A 174 21.27 -12.38 0.30
N PRO A 175 22.17 -11.37 0.38
CA PRO A 175 22.83 -10.78 -0.79
C PRO A 175 23.57 -11.80 -1.65
N GLU A 176 24.16 -12.83 -1.02
CA GLU A 176 24.86 -13.92 -1.70
C GLU A 176 23.89 -14.75 -2.56
N THR A 177 22.67 -15.03 -2.04
CA THR A 177 21.63 -15.74 -2.78
C THR A 177 21.18 -14.94 -4.00
N LEU A 178 20.92 -13.64 -3.82
CA LEU A 178 20.58 -12.73 -4.92
C LEU A 178 21.68 -12.73 -5.99
N SER A 179 22.93 -12.52 -5.59
CA SER A 179 24.08 -12.49 -6.49
C SER A 179 24.27 -13.80 -7.27
N ARG A 180 24.09 -14.93 -6.61
CA ARG A 180 24.19 -16.27 -7.22
C ARG A 180 23.13 -16.45 -8.32
N ILE A 181 21.88 -16.07 -8.07
CA ILE A 181 20.79 -16.23 -9.02
C ILE A 181 20.95 -15.26 -10.19
N LEU A 182 21.30 -14.00 -9.95
CA LEU A 182 21.59 -13.04 -11.02
C LEU A 182 22.77 -13.52 -11.89
N SER A 183 23.80 -14.12 -11.29
CA SER A 183 24.93 -14.71 -12.04
C SER A 183 24.52 -15.90 -12.89
N LYS A 184 23.59 -16.72 -12.40
CA LYS A 184 22.99 -17.82 -13.19
C LYS A 184 22.28 -17.27 -14.41
N TYR A 185 21.39 -16.29 -14.24
CA TYR A 185 20.63 -15.70 -15.34
C TYR A 185 21.51 -14.98 -16.39
N LYS A 186 22.62 -14.36 -15.93
CA LYS A 186 23.63 -13.82 -16.87
C LYS A 186 24.30 -14.91 -17.70
N LYS A 187 24.72 -16.02 -17.09
CA LYS A 187 25.34 -17.15 -17.78
C LYS A 187 24.41 -17.82 -18.77
N GLU A 188 23.13 -17.86 -18.49
CA GLU A 188 22.07 -18.42 -19.34
C GLU A 188 21.58 -17.40 -20.40
N ASN A 189 22.19 -16.21 -20.50
CA ASN A 189 21.79 -15.15 -21.40
C ASN A 189 20.32 -14.71 -21.25
N ILE A 190 19.72 -14.89 -20.08
CA ILE A 190 18.37 -14.43 -19.78
C ILE A 190 18.37 -12.92 -19.54
N ILE A 191 19.41 -12.40 -18.85
CA ILE A 191 19.60 -10.98 -18.58
C ILE A 191 21.01 -10.52 -18.85
N THR A 192 21.20 -9.22 -19.08
CA THR A 192 22.48 -8.53 -18.92
C THR A 192 22.34 -7.42 -17.87
N ILE A 193 23.43 -7.14 -17.16
CA ILE A 193 23.51 -6.01 -16.23
C ILE A 193 24.74 -5.21 -16.58
N PHE A 194 24.52 -3.95 -16.98
CA PHE A 194 25.57 -2.99 -17.29
C PHE A 194 25.27 -1.69 -16.53
N GLU A 195 26.23 -1.18 -15.77
CA GLU A 195 26.11 0.05 -14.96
C GLU A 195 24.81 0.13 -14.13
N HIS A 196 24.45 -0.97 -13.47
CA HIS A 196 23.20 -1.15 -12.71
C HIS A 196 21.91 -1.24 -13.54
N VAL A 197 21.98 -1.05 -14.86
CA VAL A 197 20.82 -1.25 -15.76
C VAL A 197 20.68 -2.72 -16.08
N VAL A 198 19.49 -3.26 -15.82
CA VAL A 198 19.14 -4.63 -16.15
C VAL A 198 18.37 -4.66 -17.46
N THR A 199 18.86 -5.43 -18.42
CA THR A 199 18.15 -5.71 -19.68
C THR A 199 17.74 -7.19 -19.69
N VAL A 200 16.44 -7.44 -19.83
CA VAL A 200 15.89 -8.80 -19.97
C VAL A 200 15.87 -9.16 -21.45
N HIS A 201 16.47 -10.31 -21.80
CA HIS A 201 16.52 -10.82 -23.17
C HIS A 201 15.55 -11.98 -23.42
N ASN A 202 15.16 -12.70 -22.35
CA ASN A 202 14.27 -13.85 -22.43
C ASN A 202 13.22 -13.81 -21.32
N GLU A 203 12.10 -13.13 -21.62
CA GLU A 203 10.97 -13.02 -20.70
C GLU A 203 10.27 -14.38 -20.47
N ASP A 204 10.18 -15.22 -21.50
CA ASP A 204 9.55 -16.55 -21.39
C ASP A 204 10.30 -17.45 -20.40
N ALA A 205 11.64 -17.34 -20.35
CA ALA A 205 12.43 -18.07 -19.36
C ALA A 205 12.12 -17.63 -17.93
N LEU A 206 11.95 -16.32 -17.70
CA LEU A 206 11.57 -15.78 -16.38
C LEU A 206 10.14 -16.20 -16.01
N LEU A 207 9.20 -16.11 -16.94
CA LEU A 207 7.81 -16.58 -16.74
C LEU A 207 7.78 -18.06 -16.35
N LYS A 208 8.54 -18.91 -17.07
CA LYS A 208 8.65 -20.33 -16.75
C LYS A 208 9.22 -20.57 -15.35
N VAL A 209 10.20 -19.78 -14.91
CA VAL A 209 10.73 -19.86 -13.54
C VAL A 209 9.65 -19.54 -12.54
N ILE A 210 8.84 -18.49 -12.77
CA ILE A 210 7.75 -18.09 -11.88
C ILE A 210 6.70 -19.22 -11.81
N GLU A 211 6.33 -19.83 -12.92
CA GLU A 211 5.32 -20.89 -12.98
C GLU A 211 5.78 -22.22 -12.36
N THR A 212 7.04 -22.60 -12.55
CA THR A 212 7.56 -23.91 -12.11
C THR A 212 8.14 -23.92 -10.71
N ASN A 213 8.46 -22.75 -10.12
CA ASN A 213 9.04 -22.61 -8.80
C ASN A 213 8.04 -22.05 -7.76
N GLN A 214 6.77 -22.32 -7.94
CA GLN A 214 5.75 -22.20 -6.89
C GLN A 214 5.82 -23.47 -6.02
N ILE A 215 5.78 -23.27 -4.69
CA ILE A 215 5.74 -24.37 -3.71
C ILE A 215 4.33 -24.91 -3.62
#